data_e1b7b58f3d1d920034824d30a38a30c6
#
_entry.id   e1b7b58f3d1d920034824d30a38a30c6
#
_cell.length_a   1.000
_cell.length_b   1.000
_cell.length_c   1.000
_cell.angle_alpha   90.00
_cell.angle_beta   90.00
_cell.angle_gamma   90.00
#
_symmetry.space_group_name_H-M   'P 1'
#
loop_
_entity.id
_entity.type
_entity.pdbx_description
1 polymer ?
#
loop_
_entity_poly.entity_id
_entity_poly.type
_entity_poly.pdbx_seq_one_letter_code
_entity_poly.pdbx_strand_id
1 'polypeptide(L)'
;MNPQNTASKSASVIANARIVSITDSGKINPQNNEKITRVKLKIEGGKYNGATFEFEENAIALPNRVQYAPGDRVIATISDNGNNSRTVYVSDYDRTPQLLVLFALFFVVIVAVARRQAIMSFIGMLISLYAIAQIILPSILAGTNAFTITMIASLIIIPATYYLSHGFNKKTTIAVISTFIVLMIVVGLSYLFTTWTHLSGFESEEASFLQLSYGGSIDILSLLLAGMLIGALAVLDDITISQSSIVASLRASNSKLSRKDLYKHAMNVGRDHVASLVNTLILVYVGVSFPLLLLFYNTQTPFLLILNQEIIATEIVRTLVASIGIVLAVPITTYFAVIWE
;
A
#
# COMPACT_ATOMS: atom_id res chain seq x y z
N MET A 1 -11.48 41.58 -16.81
CA MET A 1 -10.98 40.82 -17.97
C MET A 1 -9.57 40.38 -17.65
N ASN A 2 -9.41 39.13 -17.26
CA ASN A 2 -8.11 38.55 -16.90
C ASN A 2 -7.75 37.57 -18.02
N PRO A 3 -6.63 37.72 -18.72
CA PRO A 3 -6.26 36.78 -19.77
C PRO A 3 -5.86 35.47 -19.12
N GLN A 4 -6.70 34.46 -19.29
CA GLN A 4 -6.42 33.08 -18.93
C GLN A 4 -5.14 32.65 -19.64
N ASN A 5 -4.18 32.28 -18.81
CA ASN A 5 -2.94 31.64 -19.21
C ASN A 5 -3.27 30.24 -19.75
N THR A 6 -3.60 30.15 -21.03
CA THR A 6 -3.70 28.89 -21.76
C THR A 6 -2.27 28.40 -22.01
N ALA A 7 -1.62 27.92 -20.97
CA ALA A 7 -0.47 27.05 -21.17
C ALA A 7 -0.98 25.82 -21.94
N SER A 8 -0.65 25.74 -23.22
CA SER A 8 -0.91 24.59 -24.05
C SER A 8 -0.34 23.37 -23.30
N LYS A 9 -1.18 22.41 -22.89
CA LYS A 9 -0.73 21.14 -22.40
C LYS A 9 0.12 20.51 -23.50
N SER A 10 1.44 20.67 -23.42
CA SER A 10 2.37 19.91 -24.26
C SER A 10 2.08 18.43 -23.97
N ALA A 11 1.61 17.71 -24.99
CA ALA A 11 1.32 16.31 -24.87
C ALA A 11 2.62 15.55 -24.65
N SER A 12 2.92 15.22 -23.41
CA SER A 12 4.06 14.37 -23.09
C SER A 12 3.72 12.90 -23.38
N VAL A 13 4.61 12.22 -24.09
CA VAL A 13 4.50 10.79 -24.41
C VAL A 13 5.55 10.04 -23.60
N ILE A 14 5.10 9.03 -22.86
CA ILE A 14 5.98 8.13 -22.12
C ILE A 14 6.28 6.92 -23.02
N ALA A 15 7.55 6.55 -23.10
CA ALA A 15 7.99 5.41 -23.92
C ALA A 15 9.15 4.66 -23.26
N ASN A 16 9.20 3.35 -23.47
CA ASN A 16 10.35 2.56 -23.08
C ASN A 16 11.51 2.88 -24.02
N ALA A 17 12.70 3.02 -23.44
CA ALA A 17 13.90 3.37 -24.17
C ALA A 17 15.09 2.57 -23.65
N ARG A 18 16.15 2.53 -24.45
CA ARG A 18 17.44 1.96 -24.07
C ARG A 18 18.53 2.98 -24.20
N ILE A 19 19.40 3.06 -23.22
CA ILE A 19 20.58 3.91 -23.28
C ILE A 19 21.58 3.30 -24.25
N VAL A 20 21.94 4.04 -25.29
CA VAL A 20 22.91 3.60 -26.30
C VAL A 20 24.32 4.00 -25.89
N SER A 21 24.51 5.25 -25.46
CA SER A 21 25.80 5.76 -25.02
C SER A 21 25.64 6.92 -24.06
N ILE A 22 26.62 7.06 -23.19
CA ILE A 22 26.77 8.20 -22.27
C ILE A 22 28.16 8.79 -22.52
N THR A 23 28.23 10.07 -22.86
CA THR A 23 29.49 10.75 -23.16
C THR A 23 29.58 12.05 -22.35
N ASP A 24 30.78 12.48 -22.01
CA ASP A 24 31.00 13.76 -21.38
C ASP A 24 30.67 14.86 -22.40
N SER A 25 29.85 15.82 -22.06
CA SER A 25 29.49 16.93 -22.94
C SER A 25 30.58 18.00 -23.03
N GLY A 26 31.61 17.91 -22.19
CA GLY A 26 32.65 18.93 -22.05
C GLY A 26 32.19 20.22 -21.32
N LYS A 27 30.95 20.23 -20.83
CA LYS A 27 30.35 21.35 -20.08
C LYS A 27 30.35 21.07 -18.59
N ILE A 28 30.47 22.09 -17.77
CA ILE A 28 30.33 22.02 -16.31
C ILE A 28 29.09 22.82 -15.94
N ASN A 29 28.26 22.23 -15.07
CA ASN A 29 27.11 22.92 -14.52
C ASN A 29 27.58 24.04 -13.57
N PRO A 30 27.22 25.32 -13.83
CA PRO A 30 27.68 26.42 -13.00
C PRO A 30 27.11 26.46 -11.58
N GLN A 31 26.04 25.69 -11.30
CA GLN A 31 25.39 25.69 -10.00
C GLN A 31 26.01 24.68 -9.02
N ASN A 32 26.55 23.56 -9.50
CA ASN A 32 27.09 22.47 -8.65
C ASN A 32 28.49 22.00 -9.04
N ASN A 33 29.12 22.65 -10.03
CA ASN A 33 30.46 22.34 -10.55
C ASN A 33 30.63 20.88 -11.04
N GLU A 34 29.56 20.22 -11.45
CA GLU A 34 29.54 18.85 -11.97
C GLU A 34 29.57 18.83 -13.50
N LYS A 35 30.14 17.75 -14.05
CA LYS A 35 30.17 17.52 -15.49
C LYS A 35 28.78 17.19 -16.03
N ILE A 36 28.39 17.90 -17.09
CA ILE A 36 27.15 17.60 -17.81
C ILE A 36 27.42 16.39 -18.74
N THR A 37 26.57 15.36 -18.63
CA THR A 37 26.67 14.19 -19.49
C THR A 37 25.67 14.28 -20.64
N ARG A 38 26.10 13.83 -21.81
CA ARG A 38 25.23 13.66 -22.97
C ARG A 38 24.80 12.23 -23.06
N VAL A 39 23.49 12.02 -22.97
CA VAL A 39 22.87 10.69 -23.01
C VAL A 39 22.17 10.51 -24.35
N LYS A 40 22.49 9.39 -25.01
CA LYS A 40 21.83 8.97 -26.26
C LYS A 40 20.89 7.81 -25.98
N LEU A 41 19.60 8.02 -26.29
CA LEU A 41 18.53 7.04 -26.09
C LEU A 41 18.01 6.51 -27.42
N LYS A 42 17.69 5.22 -27.46
CA LYS A 42 16.89 4.59 -28.53
C LYS A 42 15.53 4.19 -27.95
N ILE A 43 14.47 4.67 -28.56
CA ILE A 43 13.11 4.34 -28.12
C ILE A 43 12.73 2.92 -28.58
N GLU A 44 12.20 2.11 -27.64
CA GLU A 44 11.81 0.71 -27.85
C GLU A 44 10.29 0.53 -27.74
N GLY A 45 9.48 1.39 -28.40
CA GLY A 45 8.03 1.23 -28.41
C GLY A 45 7.25 2.52 -28.66
N GLY A 46 5.95 2.40 -28.88
CA GLY A 46 5.05 3.52 -29.06
C GLY A 46 5.25 4.31 -30.35
N LYS A 47 4.75 5.56 -30.36
CA LYS A 47 4.76 6.48 -31.51
C LYS A 47 6.16 6.76 -32.10
N TYR A 48 7.19 6.67 -31.26
CA TYR A 48 8.56 7.01 -31.63
C TYR A 48 9.50 5.80 -31.68
N ASN A 49 8.95 4.61 -31.86
CA ASN A 49 9.73 3.35 -31.91
C ASN A 49 10.87 3.44 -32.92
N GLY A 50 12.09 3.08 -32.50
CA GLY A 50 13.30 3.13 -33.32
C GLY A 50 13.97 4.48 -33.42
N ALA A 51 13.31 5.58 -33.00
CA ALA A 51 13.90 6.90 -32.99
C ALA A 51 15.01 7.00 -31.93
N THR A 52 16.03 7.77 -32.28
CA THR A 52 17.14 8.05 -31.36
C THR A 52 17.09 9.53 -30.95
N PHE A 53 17.22 9.79 -29.66
CA PHE A 53 17.26 11.13 -29.10
C PHE A 53 18.54 11.32 -28.31
N GLU A 54 19.08 12.53 -28.35
CA GLU A 54 20.21 12.97 -27.53
C GLU A 54 19.76 14.13 -26.65
N PHE A 55 20.12 14.10 -25.37
CA PHE A 55 19.88 15.21 -24.46
C PHE A 55 21.04 15.34 -23.48
N GLU A 56 21.19 16.54 -22.94
CA GLU A 56 22.18 16.86 -21.92
C GLU A 56 21.50 16.68 -20.54
N GLU A 57 22.04 15.77 -19.74
CA GLU A 57 21.58 15.54 -18.38
C GLU A 57 22.45 16.38 -17.43
N ASN A 58 21.80 17.35 -16.77
CA ASN A 58 22.40 18.02 -15.65
C ASN A 58 22.44 17.05 -14.49
N ALA A 59 23.60 16.59 -14.08
CA ALA A 59 23.76 15.87 -12.85
C ALA A 59 23.34 16.79 -11.70
N ILE A 60 22.11 16.63 -11.21
CA ILE A 60 21.76 17.18 -9.90
C ILE A 60 22.49 16.29 -8.91
N ALA A 61 23.42 16.86 -8.16
CA ALA A 61 24.21 16.17 -7.14
C ALA A 61 23.30 15.70 -5.99
N LEU A 62 22.60 14.57 -6.21
CA LEU A 62 22.08 13.78 -5.12
C LEU A 62 23.12 12.71 -4.81
N PRO A 63 23.69 12.68 -3.60
CA PRO A 63 24.54 11.59 -3.18
C PRO A 63 23.78 10.27 -3.40
N ASN A 64 24.38 9.32 -4.10
CA ASN A 64 23.78 8.02 -4.46
C ASN A 64 22.74 8.01 -5.59
N ARG A 65 22.74 8.95 -6.50
CA ARG A 65 21.98 8.80 -7.75
C ARG A 65 22.51 7.59 -8.50
N VAL A 66 21.61 6.66 -8.80
CA VAL A 66 21.94 5.47 -9.60
C VAL A 66 22.45 5.95 -10.95
N GLN A 67 23.72 5.66 -11.25
CA GLN A 67 24.34 6.05 -12.53
C GLN A 67 23.82 5.13 -13.62
N TYR A 68 23.22 5.68 -14.64
CA TYR A 68 22.84 4.94 -15.83
C TYR A 68 24.08 4.43 -16.57
N ALA A 69 23.95 3.26 -17.19
CA ALA A 69 24.99 2.65 -18.02
C ALA A 69 24.48 2.40 -19.47
N PRO A 70 25.36 2.37 -20.46
CA PRO A 70 25.00 1.91 -21.79
C PRO A 70 24.39 0.50 -21.74
N GLY A 71 23.25 0.33 -22.38
CA GLY A 71 22.48 -0.93 -22.36
C GLY A 71 21.31 -0.94 -21.41
N ASP A 72 21.24 -0.01 -20.44
CA ASP A 72 20.13 0.06 -19.48
C ASP A 72 18.80 0.34 -20.15
N ARG A 73 17.75 -0.31 -19.67
CA ARG A 73 16.37 -0.02 -20.04
C ARG A 73 15.82 1.06 -19.12
N VAL A 74 15.26 2.09 -19.73
CA VAL A 74 14.73 3.28 -19.02
C VAL A 74 13.37 3.68 -19.58
N ILE A 75 12.65 4.43 -18.78
CA ILE A 75 11.41 5.10 -19.18
C ILE A 75 11.78 6.53 -19.54
N ALA A 76 11.54 6.91 -20.80
CA ALA A 76 11.77 8.26 -21.30
C ALA A 76 10.46 9.00 -21.44
N THR A 77 10.45 10.26 -21.02
CA THR A 77 9.36 11.20 -21.28
C THR A 77 9.77 12.12 -22.44
N ILE A 78 8.92 12.15 -23.46
CA ILE A 78 9.09 12.95 -24.64
C ILE A 78 8.01 14.03 -24.64
N SER A 79 8.40 15.29 -24.46
CA SER A 79 7.50 16.44 -24.49
C SER A 79 7.62 17.14 -25.86
N ASP A 80 6.51 17.29 -26.54
CA ASP A 80 6.43 18.04 -27.80
C ASP A 80 6.09 19.50 -27.46
N ASN A 81 7.07 20.37 -27.60
CA ASN A 81 6.94 21.80 -27.24
C ASN A 81 6.36 22.66 -28.38
N GLY A 82 5.84 22.05 -29.46
CA GLY A 82 5.53 22.76 -30.68
C GLY A 82 6.81 23.22 -31.42
N ASN A 83 6.70 23.86 -32.58
CA ASN A 83 7.85 24.32 -33.38
C ASN A 83 8.92 23.26 -33.69
N ASN A 84 8.54 21.98 -33.79
CA ASN A 84 9.46 20.88 -34.08
C ASN A 84 10.58 20.67 -33.04
N SER A 85 10.51 21.29 -31.86
CA SER A 85 11.42 21.05 -30.74
C SER A 85 10.83 20.06 -29.76
N ARG A 86 11.54 18.97 -29.52
CA ARG A 86 11.16 17.93 -28.55
C ARG A 86 12.16 17.90 -27.42
N THR A 87 11.66 17.97 -26.20
CA THR A 87 12.47 17.75 -25.01
C THR A 87 12.30 16.30 -24.58
N VAL A 88 13.42 15.59 -24.43
CA VAL A 88 13.43 14.20 -23.97
C VAL A 88 14.28 14.13 -22.71
N TYR A 89 13.79 13.41 -21.72
CA TYR A 89 14.54 13.14 -20.49
C TYR A 89 14.23 11.74 -19.99
N VAL A 90 15.15 11.14 -19.25
CA VAL A 90 14.95 9.88 -18.54
C VAL A 90 14.17 10.15 -17.28
N SER A 91 13.02 9.51 -17.15
CA SER A 91 12.18 9.62 -15.95
C SER A 91 12.62 8.63 -14.85
N ASP A 92 12.91 7.38 -15.24
CA ASP A 92 13.36 6.33 -14.32
C ASP A 92 13.86 5.09 -15.10
N TYR A 93 14.38 4.08 -14.37
CA TYR A 93 14.64 2.74 -14.92
C TYR A 93 13.35 2.01 -15.28
N ASP A 94 13.37 1.25 -16.37
CA ASP A 94 12.30 0.27 -16.65
C ASP A 94 12.54 -1.00 -15.82
N ARG A 95 11.90 -1.05 -14.65
CA ARG A 95 11.93 -2.20 -13.73
C ARG A 95 10.86 -3.23 -14.03
N THR A 96 10.01 -2.98 -15.03
CA THR A 96 8.85 -3.83 -15.35
C THR A 96 9.22 -5.29 -15.57
N PRO A 97 10.26 -5.64 -16.37
CA PRO A 97 10.59 -7.04 -16.62
C PRO A 97 11.00 -7.79 -15.35
N GLN A 98 11.80 -7.16 -14.49
CA GLN A 98 12.29 -7.76 -13.25
C GLN A 98 11.14 -7.95 -12.24
N LEU A 99 10.25 -6.98 -12.15
CA LEU A 99 9.04 -7.08 -11.31
C LEU A 99 8.10 -8.18 -11.80
N LEU A 100 7.94 -8.34 -13.12
CA LEU A 100 7.13 -9.43 -13.68
C LEU A 100 7.75 -10.82 -13.40
N VAL A 101 9.08 -10.94 -13.44
CA VAL A 101 9.76 -12.20 -13.06
C VAL A 101 9.53 -12.50 -11.59
N LEU A 102 9.68 -11.52 -10.70
CA LEU A 102 9.44 -11.70 -9.27
C LEU A 102 7.97 -12.08 -9.00
N PHE A 103 7.05 -11.41 -9.67
CA PHE A 103 5.62 -11.69 -9.57
C PHE A 103 5.27 -13.10 -10.06
N ALA A 104 5.83 -13.52 -11.20
CA ALA A 104 5.66 -14.88 -11.72
C ALA A 104 6.22 -15.93 -10.77
N LEU A 105 7.40 -15.68 -10.18
CA LEU A 105 8.00 -16.56 -9.18
C LEU A 105 7.08 -16.68 -7.94
N PHE A 106 6.60 -15.54 -7.40
CA PHE A 106 5.65 -15.53 -6.29
C PHE A 106 4.40 -16.36 -6.61
N PHE A 107 3.81 -16.14 -7.79
CA PHE A 107 2.60 -16.84 -8.22
C PHE A 107 2.84 -18.36 -8.34
N VAL A 108 3.95 -18.78 -8.93
CA VAL A 108 4.32 -20.21 -9.04
C VAL A 108 4.47 -20.84 -7.66
N VAL A 109 5.17 -20.18 -6.73
CA VAL A 109 5.39 -20.71 -5.38
C VAL A 109 4.08 -20.84 -4.62
N ILE A 110 3.20 -19.84 -4.64
CA ILE A 110 1.95 -19.89 -3.91
C ILE A 110 0.98 -20.92 -4.49
N VAL A 111 0.95 -21.09 -5.81
CA VAL A 111 0.11 -22.11 -6.48
C VAL A 111 0.67 -23.52 -6.19
N ALA A 112 1.99 -23.70 -6.16
CA ALA A 112 2.60 -25.00 -5.83
C ALA A 112 2.23 -25.45 -4.41
N VAL A 113 2.15 -24.53 -3.44
CA VAL A 113 1.85 -24.82 -2.03
C VAL A 113 0.35 -24.90 -1.78
N ALA A 114 -0.41 -23.86 -2.14
CA ALA A 114 -1.84 -23.71 -1.78
C ALA A 114 -2.80 -24.10 -2.91
N ARG A 115 -2.28 -24.52 -4.07
CA ARG A 115 -3.04 -25.09 -5.20
C ARG A 115 -4.23 -24.21 -5.62
N ARG A 116 -5.43 -24.81 -5.74
CA ARG A 116 -6.66 -24.11 -6.15
C ARG A 116 -7.01 -22.95 -5.22
N GLN A 117 -6.74 -23.08 -3.94
CA GLN A 117 -7.06 -22.03 -2.96
C GLN A 117 -6.23 -20.75 -3.20
N ALA A 118 -4.96 -20.91 -3.60
CA ALA A 118 -4.11 -19.79 -3.99
C ALA A 118 -4.67 -18.99 -5.16
N ILE A 119 -5.16 -19.68 -6.20
CA ILE A 119 -5.73 -19.02 -7.38
C ILE A 119 -6.96 -18.19 -7.00
N MET A 120 -7.84 -18.76 -6.16
CA MET A 120 -9.05 -18.06 -5.72
C MET A 120 -8.75 -16.87 -4.83
N SER A 121 -7.80 -17.00 -3.89
CA SER A 121 -7.33 -15.88 -3.07
C SER A 121 -6.67 -14.78 -3.92
N PHE A 122 -5.91 -15.17 -4.94
CA PHE A 122 -5.30 -14.22 -5.86
C PHE A 122 -6.35 -13.43 -6.66
N ILE A 123 -7.41 -14.09 -7.13
CA ILE A 123 -8.54 -13.42 -7.78
C ILE A 123 -9.23 -12.46 -6.80
N GLY A 124 -9.45 -12.88 -5.55
CA GLY A 124 -10.00 -12.04 -4.49
C GLY A 124 -9.14 -10.78 -4.26
N MET A 125 -7.82 -10.93 -4.21
CA MET A 125 -6.88 -9.80 -4.11
C MET A 125 -7.01 -8.84 -5.30
N LEU A 126 -7.10 -9.36 -6.53
CA LEU A 126 -7.27 -8.52 -7.72
C LEU A 126 -8.60 -7.76 -7.69
N ILE A 127 -9.69 -8.37 -7.20
CA ILE A 127 -10.98 -7.70 -7.02
C ILE A 127 -10.86 -6.58 -5.99
N SER A 128 -10.16 -6.79 -4.88
CA SER A 128 -9.93 -5.76 -3.87
C SER A 128 -9.12 -4.59 -4.43
N LEU A 129 -8.03 -4.87 -5.15
CA LEU A 129 -7.22 -3.83 -5.80
C LEU A 129 -8.02 -3.07 -6.86
N TYR A 130 -8.84 -3.77 -7.64
CA TYR A 130 -9.74 -3.15 -8.62
C TYR A 130 -10.77 -2.24 -7.94
N ALA A 131 -11.39 -2.69 -6.85
CA ALA A 131 -12.34 -1.88 -6.08
C ALA A 131 -11.68 -0.63 -5.49
N ILE A 132 -10.47 -0.76 -4.97
CA ILE A 132 -9.70 0.40 -4.49
C ILE A 132 -9.42 1.37 -5.65
N ALA A 133 -8.88 0.89 -6.77
CA ALA A 133 -8.44 1.73 -7.87
C ALA A 133 -9.60 2.36 -8.67
N GLN A 134 -10.74 1.67 -8.82
CA GLN A 134 -11.83 2.10 -9.68
C GLN A 134 -13.07 2.61 -8.93
N ILE A 135 -13.18 2.33 -7.63
CA ILE A 135 -14.33 2.76 -6.82
C ILE A 135 -13.87 3.74 -5.75
N ILE A 136 -12.93 3.33 -4.88
CA ILE A 136 -12.56 4.15 -3.72
C ILE A 136 -11.82 5.42 -4.17
N LEU A 137 -10.71 5.29 -4.90
CA LEU A 137 -9.89 6.43 -5.30
C LEU A 137 -10.65 7.45 -6.17
N PRO A 138 -11.39 7.06 -7.24
CA PRO A 138 -12.14 8.02 -8.03
C PRO A 138 -13.25 8.73 -7.23
N SER A 139 -13.90 8.01 -6.28
CA SER A 139 -14.92 8.62 -5.43
C SER A 139 -14.36 9.68 -4.48
N ILE A 140 -13.16 9.42 -3.92
CA ILE A 140 -12.45 10.41 -3.08
C ILE A 140 -12.08 11.64 -3.91
N LEU A 141 -11.55 11.45 -5.11
CA LEU A 141 -11.22 12.54 -6.03
C LEU A 141 -12.45 13.35 -6.48
N ALA A 142 -13.62 12.71 -6.53
CA ALA A 142 -14.90 13.36 -6.79
C ALA A 142 -15.49 14.10 -5.55
N GLY A 143 -14.76 14.13 -4.41
CA GLY A 143 -15.16 14.83 -3.20
C GLY A 143 -15.96 14.01 -2.19
N THR A 144 -16.09 12.68 -2.40
CA THR A 144 -16.70 11.80 -1.39
C THR A 144 -15.74 11.63 -0.21
N ASN A 145 -16.28 11.67 1.02
CA ASN A 145 -15.48 11.42 2.20
C ASN A 145 -14.79 10.04 2.15
N ALA A 146 -13.47 10.02 2.27
CA ALA A 146 -12.63 8.84 2.08
C ALA A 146 -12.99 7.70 3.05
N PHE A 147 -13.23 8.03 4.31
CA PHE A 147 -13.64 7.06 5.32
C PHE A 147 -14.98 6.40 4.98
N THR A 148 -15.97 7.19 4.59
CA THR A 148 -17.32 6.69 4.24
C THR A 148 -17.29 5.75 3.05
N ILE A 149 -16.62 6.12 1.96
CA ILE A 149 -16.55 5.26 0.77
C ILE A 149 -15.78 3.97 1.04
N THR A 150 -14.71 4.03 1.83
CA THR A 150 -13.93 2.85 2.21
C THR A 150 -14.75 1.92 3.11
N MET A 151 -15.54 2.45 4.05
CA MET A 151 -16.45 1.66 4.87
C MET A 151 -17.50 0.93 4.01
N ILE A 152 -18.14 1.64 3.09
CA ILE A 152 -19.13 1.04 2.17
C ILE A 152 -18.48 -0.02 1.29
N ALA A 153 -17.32 0.26 0.73
CA ALA A 153 -16.58 -0.70 -0.09
C ALA A 153 -16.19 -1.95 0.71
N SER A 154 -15.81 -1.82 1.97
CA SER A 154 -15.47 -2.95 2.85
C SER A 154 -16.64 -3.90 3.05
N LEU A 155 -17.88 -3.40 3.10
CA LEU A 155 -19.09 -4.24 3.19
C LEU A 155 -19.26 -5.18 1.99
N ILE A 156 -18.68 -4.84 0.85
CA ILE A 156 -18.74 -5.63 -0.39
C ILE A 156 -17.46 -6.47 -0.54
N ILE A 157 -16.30 -5.85 -0.31
CA ILE A 157 -14.99 -6.50 -0.49
C ILE A 157 -14.84 -7.69 0.45
N ILE A 158 -15.17 -7.54 1.75
CA ILE A 158 -15.01 -8.61 2.74
C ILE A 158 -15.77 -9.88 2.34
N PRO A 159 -17.09 -9.87 2.13
CA PRO A 159 -17.78 -11.08 1.72
C PRO A 159 -17.29 -11.63 0.38
N ALA A 160 -17.02 -10.75 -0.60
CA ALA A 160 -16.57 -11.17 -1.92
C ALA A 160 -15.25 -11.94 -1.85
N THR A 161 -14.25 -11.40 -1.15
CA THR A 161 -12.93 -12.04 -1.01
C THR A 161 -12.97 -13.30 -0.19
N TYR A 162 -13.68 -13.29 0.93
CA TYR A 162 -13.79 -14.46 1.83
C TYR A 162 -14.48 -15.64 1.16
N TYR A 163 -15.66 -15.41 0.58
CA TYR A 163 -16.38 -16.49 -0.08
C TYR A 163 -15.70 -16.99 -1.36
N LEU A 164 -15.03 -16.10 -2.09
CA LEU A 164 -14.28 -16.50 -3.26
C LEU A 164 -13.07 -17.38 -2.88
N SER A 165 -12.32 -16.98 -1.85
CA SER A 165 -11.10 -17.68 -1.41
C SER A 165 -11.40 -18.98 -0.66
N HIS A 166 -12.43 -19.00 0.19
CA HIS A 166 -12.70 -20.09 1.13
C HIS A 166 -14.02 -20.83 0.87
N GLY A 167 -14.82 -20.38 -0.10
CA GLY A 167 -16.11 -20.98 -0.46
C GLY A 167 -17.25 -20.60 0.48
N PHE A 168 -18.49 -20.89 0.03
CA PHE A 168 -19.70 -20.66 0.80
C PHE A 168 -19.90 -21.80 1.83
N ASN A 169 -19.46 -21.58 3.05
CA ASN A 169 -19.58 -22.55 4.15
C ASN A 169 -19.71 -21.82 5.50
N LYS A 170 -20.10 -22.56 6.54
CA LYS A 170 -20.32 -22.00 7.88
C LYS A 170 -19.10 -21.25 8.42
N LYS A 171 -17.90 -21.83 8.33
CA LYS A 171 -16.67 -21.21 8.84
C LYS A 171 -16.38 -19.87 8.18
N THR A 172 -16.59 -19.76 6.85
CA THR A 172 -16.39 -18.52 6.11
C THR A 172 -17.42 -17.47 6.53
N THR A 173 -18.69 -17.85 6.70
CA THR A 173 -19.74 -16.94 7.17
C THR A 173 -19.45 -16.42 8.58
N ILE A 174 -18.98 -17.28 9.48
CA ILE A 174 -18.57 -16.90 10.85
C ILE A 174 -17.41 -15.90 10.79
N ALA A 175 -16.41 -16.17 9.94
CA ALA A 175 -15.27 -15.26 9.77
C ALA A 175 -15.73 -13.88 9.26
N VAL A 176 -16.60 -13.83 8.24
CA VAL A 176 -17.16 -12.57 7.72
C VAL A 176 -17.88 -11.78 8.81
N ILE A 177 -18.77 -12.41 9.57
CA ILE A 177 -19.51 -11.74 10.64
C ILE A 177 -18.57 -11.24 11.73
N SER A 178 -17.61 -12.08 12.14
CA SER A 178 -16.62 -11.71 13.16
C SER A 178 -15.75 -10.56 12.70
N THR A 179 -15.32 -10.55 11.43
CA THR A 179 -14.55 -9.45 10.84
C THR A 179 -15.34 -8.15 10.89
N PHE A 180 -16.62 -8.14 10.54
CA PHE A 180 -17.45 -6.93 10.64
C PHE A 180 -17.55 -6.41 12.06
N ILE A 181 -17.77 -7.28 13.05
CA ILE A 181 -17.87 -6.88 14.45
C ILE A 181 -16.55 -6.24 14.92
N VAL A 182 -15.44 -6.91 14.65
CA VAL A 182 -14.11 -6.42 15.05
C VAL A 182 -13.76 -5.14 14.30
N LEU A 183 -14.08 -5.06 13.00
CA LEU A 183 -13.85 -3.87 12.19
C LEU A 183 -14.59 -2.65 12.75
N MET A 184 -15.84 -2.82 13.21
CA MET A 184 -16.58 -1.73 13.86
C MET A 184 -15.90 -1.26 15.15
N ILE A 185 -15.31 -2.18 15.93
CA ILE A 185 -14.53 -1.82 17.13
C ILE A 185 -13.26 -1.05 16.73
N VAL A 186 -12.53 -1.55 15.74
CA VAL A 186 -11.31 -0.90 15.22
C VAL A 186 -11.61 0.51 14.70
N VAL A 187 -12.70 0.66 13.95
CA VAL A 187 -13.18 1.95 13.44
C VAL A 187 -13.45 2.91 14.58
N GLY A 188 -14.19 2.45 15.61
CA GLY A 188 -14.48 3.26 16.79
C GLY A 188 -13.21 3.69 17.52
N LEU A 189 -12.26 2.78 17.70
CA LEU A 189 -10.97 3.09 18.32
C LEU A 189 -10.13 4.03 17.45
N SER A 190 -10.06 3.80 16.13
CA SER A 190 -9.34 4.69 15.20
C SER A 190 -9.87 6.12 15.31
N TYR A 191 -11.19 6.31 15.24
CA TYR A 191 -11.80 7.62 15.36
C TYR A 191 -11.53 8.26 16.73
N LEU A 192 -11.73 7.50 17.81
CA LEU A 192 -11.52 7.97 19.19
C LEU A 192 -10.07 8.43 19.39
N PHE A 193 -9.10 7.57 19.07
CA PHE A 193 -7.70 7.89 19.32
C PHE A 193 -7.16 8.95 18.36
N THR A 194 -7.55 8.98 17.11
CA THR A 194 -7.19 10.03 16.16
C THR A 194 -7.66 11.40 16.66
N THR A 195 -8.90 11.48 17.16
CA THR A 195 -9.45 12.71 17.71
C THR A 195 -8.79 13.09 19.03
N TRP A 196 -8.58 12.12 19.92
CA TRP A 196 -8.01 12.36 21.26
C TRP A 196 -6.53 12.76 21.21
N THR A 197 -5.78 12.21 20.30
CA THR A 197 -4.37 12.57 20.08
C THR A 197 -4.18 13.75 19.12
N HIS A 198 -5.26 14.37 18.66
CA HIS A 198 -5.25 15.54 17.77
C HIS A 198 -4.46 15.28 16.46
N LEU A 199 -4.57 14.10 15.88
CA LEU A 199 -3.97 13.81 14.59
C LEU A 199 -4.74 14.54 13.48
N SER A 200 -4.01 15.21 12.61
CA SER A 200 -4.58 16.00 11.52
C SER A 200 -4.61 15.24 10.18
N GLY A 201 -3.77 14.21 10.06
CA GLY A 201 -3.53 13.46 8.82
C GLY A 201 -2.48 14.08 7.90
N PHE A 202 -1.88 15.20 8.29
CA PHE A 202 -0.81 15.87 7.53
C PHE A 202 0.59 15.38 7.91
N GLU A 203 0.70 14.12 8.35
CA GLU A 203 1.96 13.52 8.75
C GLU A 203 2.92 13.25 7.58
N SER A 204 2.42 13.24 6.34
CA SER A 204 3.23 12.96 5.14
C SER A 204 3.26 14.13 4.14
N GLU A 205 4.33 14.19 3.36
CA GLU A 205 4.46 15.18 2.28
C GLU A 205 3.39 14.95 1.20
N GLU A 206 3.01 13.69 0.95
CA GLU A 206 1.97 13.31 -0.01
C GLU A 206 0.59 13.85 0.40
N ALA A 207 0.24 13.82 1.69
CA ALA A 207 -0.99 14.38 2.20
C ALA A 207 -1.05 15.89 1.98
N SER A 208 0.05 16.58 2.26
CA SER A 208 0.20 18.02 2.02
C SER A 208 0.11 18.36 0.54
N PHE A 209 0.76 17.57 -0.32
CA PHE A 209 0.70 17.73 -1.78
C PHE A 209 -0.72 17.51 -2.32
N LEU A 210 -1.43 16.50 -1.84
CA LEU A 210 -2.84 16.25 -2.23
C LEU A 210 -3.72 17.45 -1.86
N GLN A 211 -3.59 17.98 -0.64
CA GLN A 211 -4.34 19.15 -0.20
C GLN A 211 -4.14 20.34 -1.12
N LEU A 212 -2.88 20.64 -1.50
CA LEU A 212 -2.56 21.74 -2.40
C LEU A 212 -3.06 21.49 -3.83
N SER A 213 -2.87 20.26 -4.35
CA SER A 213 -3.23 19.91 -5.74
C SER A 213 -4.72 19.93 -6.00
N TYR A 214 -5.55 19.61 -5.00
CA TYR A 214 -7.00 19.54 -5.10
C TYR A 214 -7.71 20.70 -4.39
N GLY A 215 -6.98 21.79 -4.05
CA GLY A 215 -7.55 23.02 -3.54
C GLY A 215 -8.34 22.86 -2.23
N GLY A 216 -7.97 21.90 -1.39
CA GLY A 216 -8.63 21.65 -0.11
C GLY A 216 -9.93 20.83 -0.18
N SER A 217 -10.26 20.27 -1.34
CA SER A 217 -11.50 19.48 -1.51
C SER A 217 -11.43 18.08 -0.87
N ILE A 218 -10.21 17.58 -0.58
CA ILE A 218 -10.01 16.27 0.05
C ILE A 218 -9.88 16.45 1.57
N ASP A 219 -10.70 15.73 2.31
CA ASP A 219 -10.61 15.64 3.76
C ASP A 219 -9.48 14.69 4.16
N ILE A 220 -8.33 15.25 4.54
CA ILE A 220 -7.10 14.51 4.85
C ILE A 220 -7.28 13.62 6.10
N LEU A 221 -8.03 14.06 7.09
CA LEU A 221 -8.33 13.25 8.27
C LEU A 221 -9.15 12.00 7.90
N SER A 222 -10.14 12.16 7.03
CA SER A 222 -10.91 11.01 6.53
C SER A 222 -10.04 10.05 5.71
N LEU A 223 -9.04 10.55 5.00
CA LEU A 223 -8.07 9.75 4.25
C LEU A 223 -7.18 8.93 5.19
N LEU A 224 -6.70 9.54 6.29
CA LEU A 224 -5.96 8.85 7.34
C LEU A 224 -6.79 7.69 7.94
N LEU A 225 -8.05 7.96 8.32
CA LEU A 225 -8.95 6.95 8.87
C LEU A 225 -9.25 5.82 7.86
N ALA A 226 -9.40 6.16 6.58
CA ALA A 226 -9.57 5.17 5.51
C ALA A 226 -8.33 4.27 5.37
N GLY A 227 -7.13 4.83 5.46
CA GLY A 227 -5.88 4.08 5.47
C GLY A 227 -5.77 3.13 6.66
N MET A 228 -6.14 3.58 7.87
CA MET A 228 -6.19 2.73 9.06
C MET A 228 -7.19 1.58 8.91
N LEU A 229 -8.35 1.83 8.32
CA LEU A 229 -9.40 0.84 8.07
C LEU A 229 -8.91 -0.24 7.09
N ILE A 230 -8.31 0.15 5.96
CA ILE A 230 -7.77 -0.80 4.95
C ILE A 230 -6.65 -1.64 5.57
N GLY A 231 -5.75 -1.02 6.34
CA GLY A 231 -4.66 -1.73 7.02
C GLY A 231 -5.17 -2.75 8.03
N ALA A 232 -6.15 -2.38 8.84
CA ALA A 232 -6.77 -3.31 9.79
C ALA A 232 -7.51 -4.46 9.09
N LEU A 233 -8.22 -4.15 8.00
CA LEU A 233 -8.94 -5.15 7.22
C LEU A 233 -8.01 -6.26 6.71
N ALA A 234 -6.85 -5.89 6.18
CA ALA A 234 -5.88 -6.82 5.62
C ALA A 234 -5.38 -7.85 6.65
N VAL A 235 -5.30 -7.47 7.93
CA VAL A 235 -4.82 -8.36 9.00
C VAL A 235 -5.97 -9.16 9.63
N LEU A 236 -7.18 -8.58 9.69
CA LEU A 236 -8.35 -9.26 10.26
C LEU A 236 -8.80 -10.46 9.43
N ASP A 237 -8.60 -10.43 8.12
CA ASP A 237 -8.89 -11.55 7.21
C ASP A 237 -8.19 -12.83 7.69
N ASP A 238 -6.89 -12.77 7.85
CA ASP A 238 -6.06 -13.92 8.19
C ASP A 238 -6.46 -14.53 9.55
N ILE A 239 -6.72 -13.70 10.55
CA ILE A 239 -6.99 -14.19 11.91
C ILE A 239 -8.40 -14.77 12.04
N THR A 240 -9.41 -14.16 11.44
CA THR A 240 -10.79 -14.62 11.57
C THR A 240 -11.05 -15.91 10.81
N ILE A 241 -10.50 -16.06 9.60
CA ILE A 241 -10.58 -17.31 8.83
C ILE A 241 -9.80 -18.44 9.51
N SER A 242 -8.58 -18.16 9.97
CA SER A 242 -7.76 -19.15 10.67
C SER A 242 -8.46 -19.63 11.94
N GLN A 243 -8.95 -18.72 12.76
CA GLN A 243 -9.60 -19.05 14.03
C GLN A 243 -10.92 -19.83 13.83
N SER A 244 -11.73 -19.43 12.87
CA SER A 244 -12.94 -20.18 12.48
C SER A 244 -12.60 -21.58 11.98
N SER A 245 -11.54 -21.73 11.19
CA SER A 245 -11.07 -23.04 10.69
C SER A 245 -10.52 -23.93 11.80
N ILE A 246 -9.85 -23.36 12.82
CA ILE A 246 -9.38 -24.10 14.01
C ILE A 246 -10.54 -24.69 14.75
N VAL A 247 -11.61 -23.91 15.03
CA VAL A 247 -12.80 -24.41 15.72
C VAL A 247 -13.46 -25.53 14.92
N ALA A 248 -13.67 -25.36 13.63
CA ALA A 248 -14.25 -26.36 12.75
C ALA A 248 -13.42 -27.67 12.74
N SER A 249 -12.09 -27.55 12.68
CA SER A 249 -11.17 -28.70 12.68
C SER A 249 -11.20 -29.46 14.02
N LEU A 250 -11.21 -28.74 15.14
CA LEU A 250 -11.32 -29.35 16.49
C LEU A 250 -12.66 -30.09 16.66
N ARG A 251 -13.75 -29.48 16.19
CA ARG A 251 -15.09 -30.14 16.21
C ARG A 251 -15.12 -31.40 15.33
N ALA A 252 -14.55 -31.33 14.13
CA ALA A 252 -14.46 -32.47 13.22
C ALA A 252 -13.62 -33.63 13.81
N SER A 253 -12.53 -33.31 14.52
CA SER A 253 -11.65 -34.30 15.16
C SER A 253 -12.29 -34.95 16.38
N ASN A 254 -13.11 -34.24 17.13
CA ASN A 254 -13.83 -34.76 18.30
C ASN A 254 -15.19 -34.08 18.44
N SER A 255 -16.21 -34.75 17.90
CA SER A 255 -17.61 -34.29 17.95
C SER A 255 -18.24 -34.26 19.35
N LYS A 256 -17.62 -34.93 20.33
CA LYS A 256 -18.12 -35.05 21.74
C LYS A 256 -17.58 -33.92 22.64
N LEU A 257 -16.69 -33.03 22.13
CA LEU A 257 -16.20 -31.92 22.94
C LEU A 257 -17.35 -31.03 23.40
N SER A 258 -17.35 -30.68 24.69
CA SER A 258 -18.27 -29.65 25.19
C SER A 258 -17.96 -28.31 24.53
N ARG A 259 -18.95 -27.40 24.42
CA ARG A 259 -18.70 -26.02 23.91
C ARG A 259 -17.63 -25.32 24.71
N LYS A 260 -17.58 -25.52 26.02
CA LYS A 260 -16.57 -24.92 26.91
C LYS A 260 -15.16 -25.44 26.60
N ASP A 261 -15.01 -26.75 26.39
CA ASP A 261 -13.71 -27.34 26.07
C ASP A 261 -13.27 -26.94 24.64
N LEU A 262 -14.21 -26.95 23.69
CA LEU A 262 -13.95 -26.51 22.33
C LEU A 262 -13.43 -25.05 22.31
N TYR A 263 -14.10 -24.14 23.03
CA TYR A 263 -13.67 -22.75 23.19
C TYR A 263 -12.26 -22.68 23.81
N LYS A 264 -12.03 -23.41 24.91
CA LYS A 264 -10.74 -23.42 25.61
C LYS A 264 -9.60 -23.90 24.70
N HIS A 265 -9.82 -25.02 23.97
CA HIS A 265 -8.78 -25.54 23.06
C HIS A 265 -8.53 -24.60 21.88
N ALA A 266 -9.56 -24.04 21.26
CA ALA A 266 -9.40 -23.08 20.18
C ALA A 266 -8.71 -21.80 20.64
N MET A 267 -9.03 -21.31 21.85
CA MET A 267 -8.38 -20.13 22.43
C MET A 267 -6.90 -20.37 22.75
N ASN A 268 -6.51 -21.59 23.14
CA ASN A 268 -5.09 -21.88 23.37
C ASN A 268 -4.27 -21.70 22.07
N VAL A 269 -4.76 -22.28 20.95
CA VAL A 269 -4.10 -22.10 19.64
C VAL A 269 -4.15 -20.63 19.20
N GLY A 270 -5.29 -19.96 19.42
CA GLY A 270 -5.46 -18.56 19.05
C GLY A 270 -4.52 -17.61 19.81
N ARG A 271 -4.18 -17.87 21.06
CA ARG A 271 -3.24 -17.05 21.84
C ARG A 271 -1.83 -17.07 21.24
N ASP A 272 -1.35 -18.25 20.85
CA ASP A 272 -0.03 -18.38 20.22
C ASP A 272 -0.01 -17.61 18.89
N HIS A 273 -1.10 -17.67 18.14
CA HIS A 273 -1.25 -16.95 16.87
C HIS A 273 -1.29 -15.44 17.06
N VAL A 274 -2.05 -14.95 18.06
CA VAL A 274 -2.08 -13.51 18.43
C VAL A 274 -0.69 -12.99 18.77
N ALA A 275 0.04 -13.70 19.63
CA ALA A 275 1.38 -13.28 20.05
C ALA A 275 2.33 -13.12 18.85
N SER A 276 2.27 -14.04 17.88
CA SER A 276 3.06 -13.99 16.66
C SER A 276 2.66 -12.81 15.76
N LEU A 277 1.34 -12.64 15.52
CA LEU A 277 0.84 -11.61 14.61
C LEU A 277 1.08 -10.18 15.14
N VAL A 278 0.86 -9.95 16.44
CA VAL A 278 1.12 -8.62 17.04
C VAL A 278 2.60 -8.26 16.92
N ASN A 279 3.49 -9.21 17.20
CA ASN A 279 4.93 -8.97 17.04
C ASN A 279 5.30 -8.67 15.56
N THR A 280 4.74 -9.45 14.63
CA THR A 280 4.95 -9.23 13.19
C THR A 280 4.47 -7.86 12.76
N LEU A 281 3.28 -7.43 13.20
CA LEU A 281 2.70 -6.14 12.85
C LEU A 281 3.58 -4.98 13.33
N ILE A 282 4.02 -5.03 14.60
CA ILE A 282 4.93 -4.02 15.16
C ILE A 282 6.23 -3.95 14.34
N LEU A 283 6.85 -5.10 14.04
CA LEU A 283 8.10 -5.12 13.27
C LEU A 283 7.93 -4.63 11.82
N VAL A 284 6.80 -4.90 11.18
CA VAL A 284 6.51 -4.38 9.83
C VAL A 284 6.45 -2.86 9.84
N TYR A 285 5.73 -2.26 10.80
CA TYR A 285 5.66 -0.80 10.89
C TYR A 285 7.00 -0.16 11.27
N VAL A 286 7.74 -0.75 12.20
CA VAL A 286 9.12 -0.32 12.52
C VAL A 286 10.00 -0.39 11.28
N GLY A 287 9.89 -1.46 10.48
CA GLY A 287 10.65 -1.63 9.24
C GLY A 287 10.36 -0.56 8.19
N VAL A 288 9.10 -0.21 8.00
CA VAL A 288 8.68 0.88 7.09
C VAL A 288 9.19 2.24 7.56
N SER A 289 9.14 2.50 8.88
CA SER A 289 9.57 3.76 9.49
C SER A 289 11.08 3.79 9.81
N PHE A 290 11.85 2.78 9.44
CA PHE A 290 13.26 2.66 9.84
C PHE A 290 14.15 3.85 9.45
N PRO A 291 14.06 4.43 8.23
CA PRO A 291 14.83 5.61 7.87
C PRO A 291 14.51 6.82 8.77
N LEU A 292 13.23 7.00 9.12
CA LEU A 292 12.76 8.06 9.99
C LEU A 292 13.31 7.89 11.42
N LEU A 293 13.29 6.67 11.95
CA LEU A 293 13.86 6.36 13.26
C LEU A 293 15.37 6.64 13.30
N LEU A 294 16.09 6.30 12.22
CA LEU A 294 17.51 6.59 12.10
C LEU A 294 17.80 8.10 12.07
N LEU A 295 16.97 8.88 11.38
CA LEU A 295 17.06 10.34 11.35
C LEU A 295 16.95 10.91 12.79
N PHE A 296 15.97 10.47 13.55
CA PHE A 296 15.77 10.93 14.94
C PHE A 296 16.87 10.46 15.89
N TYR A 297 17.39 9.25 15.71
CA TYR A 297 18.50 8.74 16.53
C TYR A 297 19.73 9.65 16.44
N ASN A 298 19.99 10.24 15.29
CA ASN A 298 21.16 11.08 15.06
C ASN A 298 20.98 12.55 15.49
N THR A 299 19.76 13.01 15.78
CA THR A 299 19.47 14.44 16.02
C THR A 299 19.58 14.88 17.48
N GLN A 300 19.94 14.02 18.43
CA GLN A 300 19.90 14.28 19.89
C GLN A 300 18.54 14.83 20.40
N THR A 301 17.49 14.64 19.62
CA THR A 301 16.14 15.09 19.98
C THR A 301 15.63 14.31 21.18
N PRO A 302 15.08 14.96 22.22
CA PRO A 302 14.51 14.28 23.36
C PRO A 302 13.43 13.29 22.94
N PHE A 303 13.46 12.08 23.50
CA PHE A 303 12.53 10.99 23.16
C PHE A 303 11.05 11.41 23.27
N LEU A 304 10.72 12.20 24.30
CA LEU A 304 9.36 12.73 24.47
C LEU A 304 8.91 13.58 23.27
N LEU A 305 9.82 14.38 22.70
CA LEU A 305 9.49 15.20 21.52
C LEU A 305 9.32 14.33 20.28
N ILE A 306 10.11 13.28 20.12
CA ILE A 306 9.97 12.31 19.00
C ILE A 306 8.60 11.62 19.07
N LEU A 307 8.21 11.12 20.25
CA LEU A 307 6.91 10.47 20.44
C LEU A 307 5.71 11.37 20.11
N ASN A 308 5.85 12.68 20.30
CA ASN A 308 4.79 13.64 20.06
C ASN A 308 4.81 14.24 18.63
N GLN A 309 5.75 13.84 17.79
CA GLN A 309 5.66 14.19 16.36
C GLN A 309 4.51 13.44 15.70
N GLU A 310 3.69 14.15 14.92
CA GLU A 310 2.47 13.58 14.34
C GLU A 310 2.74 12.32 13.51
N ILE A 311 3.81 12.30 12.71
CA ILE A 311 4.20 11.15 11.91
C ILE A 311 4.45 9.89 12.78
N ILE A 312 5.07 10.03 13.95
CA ILE A 312 5.32 8.92 14.88
C ILE A 312 4.04 8.55 15.64
N ALA A 313 3.31 9.55 16.13
CA ALA A 313 2.06 9.34 16.85
C ALA A 313 1.02 8.61 15.98
N THR A 314 0.91 8.98 14.71
CA THR A 314 0.03 8.31 13.73
C THR A 314 0.40 6.84 13.57
N GLU A 315 1.67 6.51 13.39
CA GLU A 315 2.10 5.11 13.24
C GLU A 315 1.87 4.29 14.53
N ILE A 316 2.05 4.91 15.70
CA ILE A 316 1.75 4.26 16.99
C ILE A 316 0.25 3.97 17.11
N VAL A 317 -0.61 4.96 16.85
CA VAL A 317 -2.06 4.78 16.91
C VAL A 317 -2.52 3.73 15.92
N ARG A 318 -2.09 3.79 14.66
CA ARG A 318 -2.38 2.82 13.61
C ARG A 318 -2.01 1.40 14.03
N THR A 319 -0.78 1.21 14.51
CA THR A 319 -0.25 -0.09 14.92
C THR A 319 -1.00 -0.66 16.12
N LEU A 320 -1.21 0.14 17.15
CA LEU A 320 -1.85 -0.32 18.38
C LEU A 320 -3.33 -0.61 18.19
N VAL A 321 -4.06 0.24 17.45
CA VAL A 321 -5.48 0.02 17.15
C VAL A 321 -5.67 -1.26 16.32
N ALA A 322 -4.86 -1.47 15.28
CA ALA A 322 -4.89 -2.70 14.49
C ALA A 322 -4.53 -3.93 15.35
N SER A 323 -3.53 -3.83 16.23
CA SER A 323 -3.15 -4.90 17.15
C SER A 323 -4.27 -5.25 18.13
N ILE A 324 -4.97 -4.25 18.69
CA ILE A 324 -6.17 -4.47 19.52
C ILE A 324 -7.25 -5.23 18.72
N GLY A 325 -7.45 -4.85 17.46
CA GLY A 325 -8.35 -5.57 16.55
C GLY A 325 -8.01 -7.04 16.43
N ILE A 326 -6.73 -7.38 16.19
CA ILE A 326 -6.25 -8.76 16.11
C ILE A 326 -6.51 -9.53 17.42
N VAL A 327 -6.16 -8.92 18.54
CA VAL A 327 -6.35 -9.54 19.88
C VAL A 327 -7.82 -9.83 20.13
N LEU A 328 -8.72 -8.92 19.77
CA LEU A 328 -10.17 -9.10 19.94
C LEU A 328 -10.78 -10.05 18.91
N ALA A 329 -10.22 -10.16 17.71
CA ALA A 329 -10.71 -11.04 16.65
C ALA A 329 -10.72 -12.50 17.09
N VAL A 330 -9.71 -12.95 17.85
CA VAL A 330 -9.61 -14.34 18.32
C VAL A 330 -10.75 -14.76 19.23
N PRO A 331 -11.00 -14.11 20.37
CA PRO A 331 -12.11 -14.49 21.25
C PRO A 331 -13.49 -14.31 20.59
N ILE A 332 -13.68 -13.25 19.81
CA ILE A 332 -14.95 -12.99 19.11
C ILE A 332 -15.22 -14.07 18.09
N THR A 333 -14.28 -14.39 17.21
CA THR A 333 -14.45 -15.44 16.20
C THR A 333 -14.63 -16.81 16.84
N THR A 334 -13.83 -17.12 17.87
CA THR A 334 -13.97 -18.40 18.61
C THR A 334 -15.36 -18.55 19.22
N TYR A 335 -15.88 -17.47 19.83
CA TYR A 335 -17.20 -17.48 20.46
C TYR A 335 -18.30 -17.78 19.43
N PHE A 336 -18.32 -17.04 18.32
CA PHE A 336 -19.31 -17.28 17.26
C PHE A 336 -19.17 -18.67 16.62
N ALA A 337 -17.93 -19.11 16.38
CA ALA A 337 -17.68 -20.43 15.81
C ALA A 337 -18.17 -21.55 16.72
N VAL A 338 -17.91 -21.49 18.03
CA VAL A 338 -18.33 -22.50 19.01
C VAL A 338 -19.86 -22.56 19.19
N ILE A 339 -20.54 -21.41 19.07
CA ILE A 339 -22.03 -21.42 19.17
C ILE A 339 -22.65 -22.01 17.92
N TRP A 340 -22.06 -21.80 16.77
CA TRP A 340 -22.62 -22.22 15.48
C TRP A 340 -22.26 -23.65 15.10
N GLU A 341 -21.22 -24.25 15.74
CA GLU A 341 -20.87 -25.69 15.66
C GLU A 341 -21.59 -26.52 16.75
#